data_629490d6de39a72cb71a3568a242cd16
#
_entry.id   629490d6de39a72cb71a3568a242cd16
#
_cell.length_a   1.000
_cell.length_b   1.000
_cell.length_c   1.000
_cell.angle_alpha   90.00
_cell.angle_beta   90.00
_cell.angle_gamma   90.00
#
_symmetry.space_group_name_H-M   'P 1'
#
loop_
_entity.id
_entity.type
_entity.pdbx_description
1 polymer ?
#
loop_
_entity_poly.entity_id
_entity_poly.type
_entity_poly.pdbx_seq_one_letter_code
_entity_poly.pdbx_strand_id
1 'polypeptide(L)'
;MPRRALIAVSVSLALCLAPGGLVCQTAGQINYATFTLPNGLRVIYAEDHTTAVVSVDLWYNVGSRNERPGRSGFAHLFEHLMFEGSAHAPKGLHSHLIESAGGQDNASTAEDRTNFYATVPSNYLNVVLWLEADRMRSLTVTDETFHNQRETVKEERRLRVDNEPYGELFADGLTWPFDSATCFPYAHSVIGSMANLNAATLPDVRQFFETYYAPNNATLVVSGDFRVVELRRLVNQYFAGVRAHPTPPPIACEYRLSPGPQHRTLTDRHANLPAVVRMYRVPPHDDPDTPALGLLNIILGDGESSRLNVAVVRREKAALGVQVMINPYDVRRGPGVLLVLGIANQGVDPAKLDSLLAREVDSMRTTNVAPEELEKAKNLFRADFVRTRETSLGRAEELQHYQMFHRSLAEINTDLDRYLAVTADDIRRVAGKYLDAVNAVDVIVRPGAGGAKSTGGGE
;
A
#
# COMPACT_ATOMS: atom_id res chain seq x y z
N MET A 1 6.96 29.70 -88.55
CA MET A 1 7.02 28.79 -87.41
C MET A 1 6.59 29.56 -86.18
N PRO A 2 5.41 29.31 -85.55
CA PRO A 2 4.98 30.07 -84.39
C PRO A 2 5.38 29.37 -83.09
N ARG A 3 5.92 30.18 -82.15
CA ARG A 3 6.27 29.79 -80.80
C ARG A 3 5.00 29.59 -79.94
N ARG A 4 4.82 28.43 -79.40
CA ARG A 4 3.76 28.14 -78.41
C ARG A 4 4.24 28.59 -77.01
N ALA A 5 3.49 29.52 -76.40
CA ALA A 5 3.64 29.93 -75.04
C ALA A 5 2.95 28.89 -74.10
N LEU A 6 3.68 28.31 -73.14
CA LEU A 6 3.13 27.51 -72.05
C LEU A 6 2.69 28.44 -70.91
N ILE A 7 1.41 28.45 -70.66
CA ILE A 7 0.85 29.09 -69.43
C ILE A 7 0.91 28.09 -68.30
N ALA A 8 1.77 28.36 -67.27
CA ALA A 8 1.81 27.62 -66.07
C ALA A 8 0.72 28.16 -65.12
N VAL A 9 -0.27 27.32 -64.79
CA VAL A 9 -1.29 27.60 -63.79
C VAL A 9 -0.74 27.12 -62.47
N SER A 10 -0.36 28.03 -61.58
CA SER A 10 0.02 27.73 -60.19
C SER A 10 -1.24 27.62 -59.33
N VAL A 11 -1.60 26.40 -58.93
CA VAL A 11 -2.64 26.14 -57.94
C VAL A 11 -2.00 26.25 -56.55
N SER A 12 -2.23 27.38 -55.86
CA SER A 12 -1.85 27.56 -54.47
C SER A 12 -2.85 26.82 -53.57
N LEU A 13 -2.42 25.67 -53.03
CA LEU A 13 -3.16 24.91 -52.01
C LEU A 13 -2.94 25.60 -50.67
N ALA A 14 -3.86 26.44 -50.22
CA ALA A 14 -3.84 26.98 -48.85
C ALA A 14 -4.23 25.89 -47.86
N LEU A 15 -3.25 25.28 -47.21
CA LEU A 15 -3.47 24.38 -46.08
C LEU A 15 -3.85 25.25 -44.88
N CYS A 16 -5.13 25.29 -44.51
CA CYS A 16 -5.58 25.81 -43.21
C CYS A 16 -5.14 24.87 -42.13
N LEU A 17 -3.96 25.12 -41.54
CA LEU A 17 -3.55 24.55 -40.26
C LEU A 17 -4.39 25.19 -39.15
N ALA A 18 -5.47 24.52 -38.74
CA ALA A 18 -6.09 24.83 -37.46
C ALA A 18 -5.05 24.49 -36.37
N PRO A 19 -4.81 25.39 -35.38
CA PRO A 19 -3.99 25.03 -34.25
C PRO A 19 -4.80 24.10 -33.31
N GLY A 20 -4.84 22.82 -33.63
CA GLY A 20 -5.13 21.79 -32.69
C GLY A 20 -3.93 21.74 -31.74
N GLY A 21 -4.02 22.43 -30.60
CA GLY A 21 -3.04 22.30 -29.55
C GLY A 21 -2.96 20.82 -29.15
N LEU A 22 -1.90 20.15 -29.59
CA LEU A 22 -1.44 18.92 -28.96
C LEU A 22 -1.17 19.29 -27.50
N VAL A 23 -2.15 19.05 -26.64
CA VAL A 23 -1.90 18.99 -25.20
C VAL A 23 -0.93 17.82 -25.03
N CYS A 24 0.35 18.13 -24.94
CA CYS A 24 1.35 17.15 -24.57
C CYS A 24 0.98 16.68 -23.15
N GLN A 25 0.33 15.54 -23.06
CA GLN A 25 -0.02 14.94 -21.80
C GLN A 25 1.31 14.64 -21.09
N THR A 26 1.55 15.30 -19.97
CA THR A 26 2.75 15.06 -19.18
C THR A 26 2.71 13.60 -18.74
N ALA A 27 3.79 12.84 -18.98
CA ALA A 27 3.84 11.42 -18.64
C ALA A 27 3.46 11.21 -17.17
N GLY A 28 2.54 10.29 -16.91
CA GLY A 28 2.04 9.98 -15.56
C GLY A 28 0.85 10.81 -15.08
N GLN A 29 0.31 11.76 -15.86
CA GLN A 29 -0.93 12.45 -15.49
C GLN A 29 -2.14 11.53 -15.64
N ILE A 30 -3.04 11.56 -14.65
CA ILE A 30 -4.31 10.84 -14.69
C ILE A 30 -5.45 11.84 -14.85
N ASN A 31 -6.18 11.73 -15.97
CA ASN A 31 -7.43 12.44 -16.15
C ASN A 31 -8.54 11.70 -15.42
N TYR A 32 -9.16 12.34 -14.45
CA TYR A 32 -10.23 11.75 -13.66
C TYR A 32 -11.39 12.71 -13.44
N ALA A 33 -12.54 12.15 -13.10
CA ALA A 33 -13.66 12.92 -12.60
C ALA A 33 -14.35 12.18 -11.44
N THR A 34 -15.22 12.90 -10.72
CA THR A 34 -15.87 12.35 -9.51
C THR A 34 -17.36 12.68 -9.48
N PHE A 35 -18.13 11.84 -8.81
CA PHE A 35 -19.48 12.15 -8.35
C PHE A 35 -19.79 11.37 -7.06
N THR A 36 -20.81 11.78 -6.35
CA THR A 36 -21.24 11.12 -5.12
C THR A 36 -22.72 10.75 -5.24
N LEU A 37 -23.07 9.53 -4.86
CA LEU A 37 -24.45 9.08 -4.78
C LEU A 37 -25.15 9.68 -3.55
N PRO A 38 -26.50 9.76 -3.54
CA PRO A 38 -27.26 10.25 -2.37
C PRO A 38 -26.99 9.48 -1.08
N ASN A 39 -26.62 8.20 -1.16
CA ASN A 39 -26.25 7.37 -0.01
C ASN A 39 -24.80 7.58 0.49
N GLY A 40 -24.08 8.54 -0.08
CA GLY A 40 -22.72 8.90 0.32
C GLY A 40 -21.59 8.14 -0.37
N LEU A 41 -21.88 7.16 -1.24
CA LEU A 41 -20.83 6.47 -2.01
C LEU A 41 -20.13 7.47 -2.93
N ARG A 42 -18.83 7.67 -2.70
CA ARG A 42 -17.98 8.46 -3.59
C ARG A 42 -17.52 7.59 -4.74
N VAL A 43 -17.63 8.14 -5.95
CA VAL A 43 -17.17 7.47 -7.18
C VAL A 43 -16.15 8.35 -7.87
N ILE A 44 -15.00 7.77 -8.18
CA ILE A 44 -13.92 8.38 -8.96
C ILE A 44 -13.76 7.54 -10.22
N TYR A 45 -13.53 8.16 -11.36
CA TYR A 45 -13.33 7.41 -12.60
C TYR A 45 -12.29 8.06 -13.51
N ALA A 46 -11.54 7.19 -14.20
CA ALA A 46 -10.55 7.55 -15.21
C ALA A 46 -10.83 6.74 -16.49
N GLU A 47 -11.49 7.38 -17.45
CA GLU A 47 -11.83 6.78 -18.74
C GLU A 47 -10.57 6.71 -19.63
N ASP A 48 -10.24 5.51 -20.12
CA ASP A 48 -9.07 5.26 -20.99
C ASP A 48 -9.36 4.09 -21.94
N HIS A 49 -9.41 4.39 -23.22
CA HIS A 49 -9.73 3.43 -24.29
C HIS A 49 -8.49 2.83 -24.96
N THR A 50 -7.32 2.96 -24.36
CA THR A 50 -6.06 2.43 -24.94
C THR A 50 -5.99 0.90 -24.91
N THR A 51 -6.71 0.28 -23.97
CA THR A 51 -6.80 -1.19 -23.81
C THR A 51 -8.25 -1.57 -23.50
N ALA A 52 -8.71 -2.71 -23.99
CA ALA A 52 -10.09 -3.18 -23.80
C ALA A 52 -10.32 -3.86 -22.44
N VAL A 53 -9.77 -3.26 -21.37
CA VAL A 53 -9.93 -3.73 -19.98
C VAL A 53 -10.40 -2.60 -19.09
N VAL A 54 -11.08 -2.97 -18.00
CA VAL A 54 -11.52 -2.07 -16.95
C VAL A 54 -11.19 -2.65 -15.60
N SER A 55 -10.69 -1.81 -14.70
CA SER A 55 -10.47 -2.13 -13.30
C SER A 55 -11.49 -1.41 -12.43
N VAL A 56 -12.06 -2.15 -11.50
CA VAL A 56 -12.95 -1.66 -10.45
C VAL A 56 -12.23 -1.89 -9.13
N ASP A 57 -12.08 -0.86 -8.33
CA ASP A 57 -11.42 -0.92 -7.03
C ASP A 57 -12.29 -0.22 -5.98
N LEU A 58 -12.76 -0.99 -5.00
CA LEU A 58 -13.64 -0.54 -3.94
C LEU A 58 -12.90 -0.55 -2.61
N TRP A 59 -12.60 0.63 -2.08
CA TRP A 59 -11.97 0.80 -0.78
C TRP A 59 -12.97 1.18 0.29
N TYR A 60 -12.93 0.42 1.39
CA TYR A 60 -13.61 0.80 2.63
C TYR A 60 -12.60 1.48 3.57
N ASN A 61 -13.02 2.59 4.17
CA ASN A 61 -12.22 3.32 5.16
C ASN A 61 -12.26 2.59 6.52
N VAL A 62 -11.79 1.36 6.51
CA VAL A 62 -11.69 0.46 7.66
C VAL A 62 -10.52 -0.49 7.47
N GLY A 63 -9.71 -0.64 8.50
CA GLY A 63 -8.60 -1.58 8.58
C GLY A 63 -8.36 -1.96 10.04
N SER A 64 -7.20 -2.53 10.33
CA SER A 64 -6.90 -2.96 11.70
C SER A 64 -6.95 -1.83 12.73
N ARG A 65 -6.68 -0.58 12.34
CA ARG A 65 -6.78 0.59 13.24
C ARG A 65 -8.18 0.80 13.85
N ASN A 66 -9.22 0.24 13.22
CA ASN A 66 -10.60 0.35 13.66
C ASN A 66 -10.99 -0.72 14.67
N GLU A 67 -10.07 -1.64 14.95
CA GLU A 67 -10.26 -2.71 15.90
C GLU A 67 -10.15 -2.21 17.35
N ARG A 68 -10.70 -2.96 18.27
CA ARG A 68 -10.65 -2.66 19.71
C ARG A 68 -9.76 -3.66 20.45
N PRO A 69 -9.22 -3.30 21.63
CA PRO A 69 -8.48 -4.22 22.45
C PRO A 69 -9.23 -5.54 22.68
N GLY A 70 -8.54 -6.66 22.49
CA GLY A 70 -9.11 -8.00 22.59
C GLY A 70 -9.84 -8.49 21.32
N ARG A 71 -9.79 -7.72 20.22
CA ARG A 71 -10.44 -8.04 18.95
C ARG A 71 -9.56 -7.69 17.75
N SER A 72 -8.25 -7.97 17.83
CA SER A 72 -7.34 -7.79 16.69
C SER A 72 -7.51 -8.89 15.64
N GLY A 73 -7.32 -8.55 14.36
CA GLY A 73 -7.47 -9.44 13.21
C GLY A 73 -8.87 -9.44 12.60
N PHE A 74 -9.78 -8.57 13.07
CA PHE A 74 -11.15 -8.53 12.58
C PHE A 74 -11.27 -7.94 11.17
N ALA A 75 -10.51 -6.91 10.85
CA ALA A 75 -10.53 -6.32 9.52
C ALA A 75 -10.07 -7.33 8.47
N HIS A 76 -9.00 -8.08 8.76
CA HIS A 76 -8.50 -9.14 7.88
C HIS A 76 -9.46 -10.34 7.80
N LEU A 77 -10.03 -10.79 8.93
CA LEU A 77 -11.07 -11.81 8.92
C LEU A 77 -12.26 -11.38 8.06
N PHE A 78 -12.59 -10.08 8.08
CA PHE A 78 -13.68 -9.53 7.29
C PHE A 78 -13.38 -9.54 5.80
N GLU A 79 -12.14 -9.27 5.40
CA GLU A 79 -11.69 -9.43 4.01
C GLU A 79 -12.04 -10.83 3.50
N HIS A 80 -11.70 -11.89 4.26
CA HIS A 80 -12.03 -13.28 3.92
C HIS A 80 -13.54 -13.52 3.84
N LEU A 81 -14.30 -13.00 4.80
CA LEU A 81 -15.76 -13.19 4.84
C LEU A 81 -16.48 -12.56 3.64
N MET A 82 -15.92 -11.52 3.05
CA MET A 82 -16.49 -10.87 1.86
C MET A 82 -16.49 -11.76 0.61
N PHE A 83 -15.76 -12.87 0.60
CA PHE A 83 -15.77 -13.89 -0.46
C PHE A 83 -16.69 -15.07 -0.17
N GLU A 84 -17.33 -15.12 1.00
CA GLU A 84 -18.18 -16.24 1.41
C GLU A 84 -19.59 -16.22 0.80
N GLY A 85 -19.90 -15.17 0.01
CA GLY A 85 -21.14 -15.05 -0.74
C GLY A 85 -22.07 -13.97 -0.18
N SER A 86 -23.08 -13.67 -0.97
CA SER A 86 -24.13 -12.68 -0.73
C SER A 86 -25.49 -13.25 -1.13
N ALA A 87 -26.57 -12.48 -0.95
CA ALA A 87 -27.92 -12.97 -1.20
C ALA A 87 -28.15 -13.48 -2.62
N HIS A 88 -27.47 -12.93 -3.64
CA HIS A 88 -27.68 -13.28 -5.04
C HIS A 88 -26.40 -13.87 -5.69
N ALA A 89 -25.26 -13.83 -4.99
CA ALA A 89 -24.02 -14.43 -5.43
C ALA A 89 -23.50 -15.40 -4.36
N PRO A 90 -23.89 -16.69 -4.41
CA PRO A 90 -23.43 -17.69 -3.45
C PRO A 90 -21.91 -17.85 -3.49
N LYS A 91 -21.35 -18.42 -2.43
CA LYS A 91 -19.90 -18.68 -2.29
C LYS A 91 -19.28 -19.23 -3.58
N GLY A 92 -18.17 -18.63 -3.98
CA GLY A 92 -17.42 -19.01 -5.18
C GLY A 92 -17.95 -18.40 -6.48
N LEU A 93 -19.20 -17.92 -6.55
CA LEU A 93 -19.75 -17.34 -7.79
C LEU A 93 -19.02 -16.04 -8.17
N HIS A 94 -18.61 -15.24 -7.21
CA HIS A 94 -17.91 -13.98 -7.43
C HIS A 94 -16.66 -14.21 -8.30
N SER A 95 -15.67 -14.91 -7.77
CA SER A 95 -14.42 -15.18 -8.48
C SER A 95 -14.65 -16.01 -9.74
N HIS A 96 -15.58 -16.98 -9.71
CA HIS A 96 -15.90 -17.77 -10.90
C HIS A 96 -16.38 -16.91 -12.09
N LEU A 97 -17.23 -15.92 -11.86
CA LEU A 97 -17.70 -15.03 -12.94
C LEU A 97 -16.57 -14.14 -13.50
N ILE A 98 -15.68 -13.66 -12.62
CA ILE A 98 -14.54 -12.83 -13.01
C ILE A 98 -13.51 -13.66 -13.78
N GLU A 99 -13.10 -14.81 -13.24
CA GLU A 99 -12.13 -15.71 -13.86
C GLU A 99 -12.63 -16.29 -15.19
N SER A 100 -13.91 -16.68 -15.26
CA SER A 100 -14.53 -17.17 -16.51
C SER A 100 -14.56 -16.13 -17.61
N ALA A 101 -14.56 -14.84 -17.25
CA ALA A 101 -14.43 -13.72 -18.19
C ALA A 101 -12.98 -13.46 -18.64
N GLY A 102 -11.99 -14.17 -18.07
CA GLY A 102 -10.56 -13.91 -18.27
C GLY A 102 -10.05 -12.77 -17.42
N GLY A 103 -10.78 -12.38 -16.37
CA GLY A 103 -10.40 -11.36 -15.40
C GLY A 103 -9.65 -11.93 -14.19
N GLN A 104 -9.30 -11.04 -13.28
CA GLN A 104 -8.66 -11.34 -12.00
C GLN A 104 -9.31 -10.49 -10.91
N ASP A 105 -9.51 -11.06 -9.73
CA ASP A 105 -9.94 -10.35 -8.53
C ASP A 105 -9.03 -10.66 -7.34
N ASN A 106 -8.95 -9.72 -6.42
CA ASN A 106 -8.25 -9.91 -5.16
C ASN A 106 -8.74 -8.88 -4.12
N ALA A 107 -8.21 -8.99 -2.90
CA ALA A 107 -8.43 -8.06 -1.82
C ALA A 107 -7.17 -7.88 -0.99
N SER A 108 -7.14 -6.86 -0.16
CA SER A 108 -6.11 -6.71 0.87
C SER A 108 -6.59 -5.86 2.03
N THR A 109 -6.05 -6.14 3.21
CA THR A 109 -6.27 -5.35 4.43
C THR A 109 -4.96 -4.76 4.90
N ALA A 110 -4.99 -3.47 5.20
CA ALA A 110 -3.92 -2.76 5.88
C ALA A 110 -4.45 -2.11 7.17
N GLU A 111 -3.64 -1.29 7.81
CA GLU A 111 -4.06 -0.62 9.04
C GLU A 111 -5.24 0.35 8.79
N ASP A 112 -5.23 1.04 7.67
CA ASP A 112 -6.17 2.14 7.39
C ASP A 112 -7.30 1.79 6.44
N ARG A 113 -7.19 0.70 5.68
CA ARG A 113 -8.14 0.36 4.63
C ARG A 113 -8.31 -1.14 4.45
N THR A 114 -9.45 -1.53 3.88
CA THR A 114 -9.66 -2.84 3.25
C THR A 114 -10.18 -2.59 1.86
N ASN A 115 -9.56 -3.19 0.84
CA ASN A 115 -9.97 -3.02 -0.54
C ASN A 115 -10.31 -4.33 -1.22
N PHE A 116 -11.12 -4.22 -2.25
CA PHE A 116 -11.54 -5.31 -3.12
C PHE A 116 -11.46 -4.79 -4.55
N TYR A 117 -10.74 -5.48 -5.40
CA TYR A 117 -10.53 -5.04 -6.76
C TYR A 117 -10.64 -6.17 -7.77
N ALA A 118 -11.06 -5.82 -8.97
CA ALA A 118 -11.12 -6.72 -10.10
C ALA A 118 -10.70 -6.00 -11.38
N THR A 119 -9.99 -6.71 -12.24
CA THR A 119 -9.69 -6.28 -13.61
C THR A 119 -10.29 -7.28 -14.58
N VAL A 120 -11.14 -6.81 -15.49
CA VAL A 120 -11.89 -7.63 -16.45
C VAL A 120 -11.87 -7.00 -17.84
N PRO A 121 -12.18 -7.76 -18.91
CA PRO A 121 -12.54 -7.17 -20.19
C PRO A 121 -13.70 -6.18 -20.03
N SER A 122 -13.65 -5.05 -20.75
CA SER A 122 -14.55 -3.90 -20.55
C SER A 122 -16.04 -4.22 -20.63
N ASN A 123 -16.42 -5.23 -21.43
CA ASN A 123 -17.82 -5.71 -21.52
C ASN A 123 -18.36 -6.42 -20.29
N TYR A 124 -17.51 -6.72 -19.29
CA TYR A 124 -17.90 -7.32 -18.01
C TYR A 124 -18.00 -6.31 -16.85
N LEU A 125 -17.82 -5.02 -17.09
CA LEU A 125 -17.95 -3.97 -16.06
C LEU A 125 -19.26 -4.07 -15.27
N ASN A 126 -20.37 -4.36 -15.95
CA ASN A 126 -21.67 -4.52 -15.29
C ASN A 126 -21.72 -5.67 -14.29
N VAL A 127 -21.02 -6.77 -14.57
CA VAL A 127 -20.95 -7.95 -13.68
C VAL A 127 -20.19 -7.60 -12.41
N VAL A 128 -19.00 -6.97 -12.55
CA VAL A 128 -18.19 -6.58 -11.39
C VAL A 128 -18.94 -5.57 -10.52
N LEU A 129 -19.54 -4.53 -11.10
CA LEU A 129 -20.30 -3.54 -10.31
C LEU A 129 -21.51 -4.16 -9.60
N TRP A 130 -22.18 -5.14 -10.22
CA TRP A 130 -23.26 -5.88 -9.58
C TRP A 130 -22.76 -6.71 -8.40
N LEU A 131 -21.66 -7.46 -8.58
CA LEU A 131 -21.06 -8.29 -7.52
C LEU A 131 -20.65 -7.46 -6.31
N GLU A 132 -19.96 -6.32 -6.55
CA GLU A 132 -19.54 -5.40 -5.49
C GLU A 132 -20.74 -4.80 -4.71
N ALA A 133 -21.77 -4.39 -5.43
CA ALA A 133 -22.96 -3.84 -4.82
C ALA A 133 -23.76 -4.90 -4.05
N ASP A 134 -23.80 -6.14 -4.54
CA ASP A 134 -24.54 -7.22 -3.87
C ASP A 134 -23.87 -7.61 -2.55
N ARG A 135 -22.56 -7.78 -2.52
CA ARG A 135 -21.85 -8.07 -1.26
C ARG A 135 -21.87 -6.90 -0.28
N MET A 136 -21.84 -5.64 -0.75
CA MET A 136 -22.00 -4.47 0.12
C MET A 136 -23.40 -4.42 0.76
N ARG A 137 -24.44 -4.84 0.04
CA ARG A 137 -25.84 -4.81 0.48
C ARG A 137 -26.22 -5.97 1.36
N SER A 138 -25.77 -7.17 1.02
CA SER A 138 -26.41 -8.41 1.47
C SER A 138 -25.41 -9.55 1.70
N LEU A 139 -24.23 -9.21 2.22
CA LEU A 139 -23.23 -10.21 2.62
C LEU A 139 -23.85 -11.26 3.52
N THR A 140 -23.61 -12.54 3.22
CA THR A 140 -24.11 -13.66 3.98
C THR A 140 -23.04 -14.20 4.94
N VAL A 141 -23.19 -13.88 6.23
CA VAL A 141 -22.33 -14.41 7.29
C VAL A 141 -23.12 -15.36 8.18
N THR A 142 -22.83 -16.66 8.05
CA THR A 142 -23.40 -17.73 8.88
C THR A 142 -22.41 -18.16 9.94
N ASP A 143 -22.86 -18.96 10.95
CA ASP A 143 -21.93 -19.56 11.91
C ASP A 143 -20.89 -20.45 11.22
N GLU A 144 -21.28 -21.19 10.20
CA GLU A 144 -20.39 -22.07 9.44
C GLU A 144 -19.31 -21.27 8.70
N THR A 145 -19.69 -20.26 7.90
CA THR A 145 -18.74 -19.45 7.14
C THR A 145 -17.82 -18.66 8.07
N PHE A 146 -18.34 -18.13 9.17
CA PHE A 146 -17.54 -17.47 10.19
C PHE A 146 -16.50 -18.40 10.82
N HIS A 147 -16.91 -19.60 11.25
CA HIS A 147 -15.99 -20.55 11.85
C HIS A 147 -14.92 -20.99 10.85
N ASN A 148 -15.29 -21.31 9.62
CA ASN A 148 -14.36 -21.71 8.57
C ASN A 148 -13.32 -20.61 8.30
N GLN A 149 -13.74 -19.36 8.10
CA GLN A 149 -12.82 -18.27 7.79
C GLN A 149 -11.94 -17.88 8.98
N ARG A 150 -12.46 -17.97 10.20
CA ARG A 150 -11.65 -17.78 11.40
C ARG A 150 -10.52 -18.82 11.48
N GLU A 151 -10.79 -20.09 11.23
CA GLU A 151 -9.76 -21.13 11.21
C GLU A 151 -8.78 -20.94 10.04
N THR A 152 -9.26 -20.47 8.87
CA THR A 152 -8.42 -20.13 7.72
C THR A 152 -7.43 -19.01 8.07
N VAL A 153 -7.88 -17.91 8.67
CA VAL A 153 -7.00 -16.80 9.09
C VAL A 153 -6.00 -17.25 10.17
N LYS A 154 -6.41 -18.12 11.10
CA LYS A 154 -5.51 -18.71 12.08
C LYS A 154 -4.43 -19.58 11.44
N GLU A 155 -4.78 -20.35 10.42
CA GLU A 155 -3.81 -21.17 9.68
C GLU A 155 -2.88 -20.27 8.85
N GLU A 156 -3.40 -19.23 8.23
CA GLU A 156 -2.57 -18.24 7.54
C GLU A 156 -1.56 -17.57 8.49
N ARG A 157 -2.00 -17.19 9.71
CA ARG A 157 -1.08 -16.67 10.72
C ARG A 157 0.02 -17.69 11.05
N ARG A 158 -0.34 -18.98 11.23
CA ARG A 158 0.68 -20.01 11.47
C ARG A 158 1.69 -20.10 10.33
N LEU A 159 1.21 -20.09 9.08
CA LEU A 159 2.06 -20.22 7.90
C LEU A 159 2.94 -19.00 7.67
N ARG A 160 2.36 -17.80 7.73
CA ARG A 160 3.04 -16.55 7.33
C ARG A 160 3.75 -15.83 8.48
N VAL A 161 3.40 -16.14 9.72
CA VAL A 161 3.98 -15.49 10.90
C VAL A 161 4.68 -16.48 11.79
N ASP A 162 3.95 -17.46 12.33
CA ASP A 162 4.48 -18.31 13.43
C ASP A 162 5.52 -19.32 12.92
N ASN A 163 5.47 -19.73 11.64
CA ASN A 163 6.38 -20.72 11.03
C ASN A 163 7.33 -20.11 9.97
N GLU A 164 7.20 -18.83 9.64
CA GLU A 164 8.05 -18.15 8.67
C GLU A 164 9.27 -17.52 9.37
N PRO A 165 10.50 -17.67 8.83
CA PRO A 165 11.65 -16.92 9.35
C PRO A 165 11.38 -15.41 9.36
N TYR A 166 11.62 -14.77 10.49
CA TYR A 166 11.36 -13.35 10.75
C TYR A 166 9.86 -12.94 10.69
N GLY A 167 8.92 -13.90 10.59
CA GLY A 167 7.49 -13.62 10.46
C GLY A 167 6.92 -12.80 11.62
N GLU A 168 7.30 -13.12 12.87
CA GLU A 168 6.91 -12.35 14.07
C GLU A 168 7.43 -10.90 14.00
N LEU A 169 8.65 -10.70 13.51
CA LEU A 169 9.21 -9.36 13.33
C LEU A 169 8.35 -8.50 12.40
N PHE A 170 7.96 -9.04 11.25
CA PHE A 170 7.18 -8.29 10.26
C PHE A 170 5.70 -8.14 10.65
N ALA A 171 5.11 -9.12 11.32
CA ALA A 171 3.71 -9.02 11.74
C ALA A 171 3.54 -8.20 13.02
N ASP A 172 4.21 -8.59 14.08
CA ASP A 172 4.02 -8.02 15.42
C ASP A 172 5.11 -6.99 15.75
N GLY A 173 6.34 -7.17 15.29
CA GLY A 173 7.49 -6.27 15.56
C GLY A 173 7.30 -4.85 15.04
N LEU A 174 6.68 -4.68 13.88
CA LEU A 174 6.38 -3.36 13.30
C LEU A 174 5.42 -2.51 14.16
N THR A 175 4.75 -3.12 15.12
CA THR A 175 3.85 -2.43 16.05
C THR A 175 4.58 -1.88 17.30
N TRP A 176 5.77 -2.38 17.61
CA TRP A 176 6.52 -2.02 18.82
C TRP A 176 6.90 -0.55 18.95
N PRO A 177 7.05 0.23 17.87
CA PRO A 177 7.21 1.68 18.02
C PRO A 177 5.99 2.39 18.61
N PHE A 178 4.83 1.74 18.72
CA PHE A 178 3.59 2.33 19.21
C PHE A 178 3.24 1.81 20.58
N ASP A 179 2.81 2.72 21.47
CA ASP A 179 2.29 2.36 22.77
C ASP A 179 0.79 2.06 22.68
N SER A 180 0.40 0.85 23.05
CA SER A 180 -1.00 0.41 23.01
C SER A 180 -1.94 1.20 23.92
N ALA A 181 -1.41 1.87 24.95
CA ALA A 181 -2.22 2.70 25.84
C ALA A 181 -2.61 4.05 25.20
N THR A 182 -1.76 4.60 24.32
CA THR A 182 -1.97 5.91 23.71
C THR A 182 -2.29 5.85 22.22
N CYS A 183 -1.91 4.75 21.55
CA CYS A 183 -2.11 4.55 20.12
C CYS A 183 -2.39 3.08 19.77
N PHE A 184 -3.40 2.46 20.39
CA PHE A 184 -3.81 1.09 20.10
C PHE A 184 -4.02 0.83 18.59
N PRO A 185 -4.61 1.75 17.80
CA PRO A 185 -4.85 1.56 16.37
C PRO A 185 -3.66 1.08 15.55
N TYR A 186 -2.43 1.43 15.92
CA TYR A 186 -1.21 1.00 15.23
C TYR A 186 -0.29 0.12 16.08
N ALA A 187 -0.73 -0.25 17.29
CA ALA A 187 0.03 -1.06 18.24
C ALA A 187 -0.36 -2.55 18.23
N HIS A 188 -0.97 -3.02 17.14
CA HIS A 188 -1.28 -4.44 16.94
C HIS A 188 -1.22 -4.78 15.45
N SER A 189 -0.99 -6.06 15.15
CA SER A 189 -0.84 -6.53 13.77
C SER A 189 -2.18 -6.67 13.06
N VAL A 190 -2.16 -6.47 11.73
CA VAL A 190 -3.33 -6.61 10.85
C VAL A 190 -3.92 -8.02 10.91
N ILE A 191 -3.07 -9.05 10.91
CA ILE A 191 -3.52 -10.45 10.98
C ILE A 191 -4.08 -10.82 12.37
N GLY A 192 -3.84 -9.99 13.39
CA GLY A 192 -4.31 -10.19 14.75
C GLY A 192 -3.57 -11.30 15.52
N SER A 193 -3.94 -11.49 16.79
CA SER A 193 -3.38 -12.55 17.63
C SER A 193 -4.27 -13.79 17.67
N MET A 194 -3.67 -14.99 17.85
CA MET A 194 -4.41 -16.24 18.03
C MET A 194 -5.45 -16.15 19.17
N ALA A 195 -5.11 -15.45 20.26
CA ALA A 195 -6.03 -15.27 21.38
C ALA A 195 -7.27 -14.45 20.98
N ASN A 196 -7.08 -13.36 20.24
CA ASN A 196 -8.18 -12.49 19.80
C ASN A 196 -9.04 -13.14 18.71
N LEU A 197 -8.42 -13.86 17.78
CA LEU A 197 -9.14 -14.65 16.78
C LEU A 197 -9.98 -15.75 17.44
N ASN A 198 -9.47 -16.44 18.45
CA ASN A 198 -10.23 -17.43 19.21
C ASN A 198 -11.40 -16.82 20.01
N ALA A 199 -11.24 -15.58 20.48
CA ALA A 199 -12.26 -14.85 21.24
C ALA A 199 -13.33 -14.18 20.34
N ALA A 200 -13.13 -14.20 18.99
CA ALA A 200 -14.07 -13.63 18.04
C ALA A 200 -15.43 -14.35 18.06
N THR A 201 -16.52 -13.59 17.99
CA THR A 201 -17.87 -14.12 17.93
C THR A 201 -18.63 -13.61 16.71
N LEU A 202 -19.62 -14.36 16.24
CA LEU A 202 -20.47 -13.94 15.12
C LEU A 202 -21.17 -12.58 15.35
N PRO A 203 -21.70 -12.25 16.56
CA PRO A 203 -22.20 -10.92 16.83
C PRO A 203 -21.17 -9.81 16.67
N ASP A 204 -19.92 -10.01 17.09
CA ASP A 204 -18.85 -9.02 16.90
C ASP A 204 -18.60 -8.75 15.41
N VAL A 205 -18.59 -9.81 14.59
CA VAL A 205 -18.40 -9.73 13.13
C VAL A 205 -19.56 -8.97 12.48
N ARG A 206 -20.81 -9.28 12.85
CA ARG A 206 -21.99 -8.56 12.32
C ARG A 206 -21.95 -7.07 12.67
N GLN A 207 -21.59 -6.76 13.92
CA GLN A 207 -21.45 -5.37 14.35
C GLN A 207 -20.35 -4.64 13.56
N PHE A 208 -19.24 -5.30 13.26
CA PHE A 208 -18.15 -4.72 12.48
C PHE A 208 -18.61 -4.39 11.05
N PHE A 209 -19.35 -5.31 10.40
CA PHE A 209 -19.96 -5.04 9.10
C PHE A 209 -20.89 -3.84 9.12
N GLU A 210 -21.86 -3.83 10.03
CA GLU A 210 -22.85 -2.77 10.17
C GLU A 210 -22.20 -1.40 10.49
N THR A 211 -21.03 -1.40 11.12
CA THR A 211 -20.32 -0.16 11.45
C THR A 211 -19.53 0.39 10.26
N TYR A 212 -18.87 -0.46 9.49
CA TYR A 212 -17.83 -0.01 8.59
C TYR A 212 -18.10 -0.27 7.10
N TYR A 213 -18.85 -1.32 6.74
CA TYR A 213 -19.05 -1.72 5.34
C TYR A 213 -20.33 -1.11 4.77
N ALA A 214 -20.26 0.18 4.48
CA ALA A 214 -21.38 0.96 3.98
C ALA A 214 -20.94 1.93 2.88
N PRO A 215 -21.86 2.34 1.97
CA PRO A 215 -21.52 3.21 0.86
C PRO A 215 -20.92 4.56 1.30
N ASN A 216 -21.38 5.13 2.39
CA ASN A 216 -20.86 6.40 2.93
C ASN A 216 -19.51 6.27 3.65
N ASN A 217 -18.96 5.06 3.80
CA ASN A 217 -17.61 4.78 4.29
C ASN A 217 -16.74 4.16 3.21
N ALA A 218 -17.15 4.22 1.95
CA ALA A 218 -16.46 3.60 0.82
C ALA A 218 -16.19 4.60 -0.31
N THR A 219 -15.14 4.32 -1.08
CA THR A 219 -14.85 4.98 -2.35
C THR A 219 -14.73 3.92 -3.42
N LEU A 220 -15.50 4.08 -4.50
CA LEU A 220 -15.44 3.24 -5.69
C LEU A 220 -14.61 3.95 -6.76
N VAL A 221 -13.56 3.31 -7.24
CA VAL A 221 -12.80 3.79 -8.40
C VAL A 221 -13.00 2.86 -9.58
N VAL A 222 -13.22 3.44 -10.76
CA VAL A 222 -13.30 2.71 -12.02
C VAL A 222 -12.31 3.33 -13.01
N SER A 223 -11.38 2.54 -13.52
CA SER A 223 -10.36 3.00 -14.47
C SER A 223 -10.24 2.06 -15.65
N GLY A 224 -10.11 2.60 -16.86
CA GLY A 224 -9.94 1.83 -18.09
C GLY A 224 -11.02 2.10 -19.13
N ASP A 225 -11.36 1.08 -19.93
CA ASP A 225 -12.25 1.21 -21.07
C ASP A 225 -13.73 1.07 -20.66
N PHE A 226 -14.42 2.20 -20.63
CA PHE A 226 -15.87 2.28 -20.39
C PHE A 226 -16.40 3.61 -20.93
N ARG A 227 -17.71 3.73 -21.05
CA ARG A 227 -18.37 5.01 -21.38
C ARG A 227 -18.94 5.61 -20.08
N VAL A 228 -18.63 6.87 -19.81
CA VAL A 228 -19.06 7.59 -18.58
C VAL A 228 -20.58 7.53 -18.35
N VAL A 229 -21.37 7.68 -19.42
CA VAL A 229 -22.83 7.61 -19.34
C VAL A 229 -23.29 6.23 -18.86
N GLU A 230 -22.66 5.17 -19.37
CA GLU A 230 -22.97 3.79 -18.98
C GLU A 230 -22.50 3.51 -17.54
N LEU A 231 -21.29 3.92 -17.18
CA LEU A 231 -20.81 3.80 -15.81
C LEU A 231 -21.77 4.44 -14.81
N ARG A 232 -22.19 5.68 -15.06
CA ARG A 232 -23.13 6.40 -14.18
C ARG A 232 -24.48 5.67 -14.07
N ARG A 233 -24.97 5.13 -15.17
CA ARG A 233 -26.21 4.33 -15.19
C ARG A 233 -26.07 3.07 -14.32
N LEU A 234 -24.99 2.30 -14.50
CA LEU A 234 -24.74 1.06 -13.77
C LEU A 234 -24.52 1.31 -12.28
N VAL A 235 -23.70 2.31 -11.92
CA VAL A 235 -23.47 2.68 -10.52
C VAL A 235 -24.77 3.10 -9.83
N ASN A 236 -25.60 3.91 -10.49
CA ASN A 236 -26.92 4.26 -9.93
C ASN A 236 -27.81 3.03 -9.78
N GLN A 237 -27.87 2.17 -10.80
CA GLN A 237 -28.68 0.95 -10.79
C GLN A 237 -28.34 0.02 -9.62
N TYR A 238 -27.05 -0.21 -9.38
CA TYR A 238 -26.62 -1.21 -8.40
C TYR A 238 -26.42 -0.65 -7.01
N PHE A 239 -25.83 0.54 -6.87
CA PHE A 239 -25.43 1.08 -5.57
C PHE A 239 -26.40 2.08 -4.96
N ALA A 240 -27.23 2.80 -5.72
CA ALA A 240 -28.07 3.87 -5.17
C ALA A 240 -29.07 3.38 -4.08
N GLY A 241 -29.51 2.13 -4.19
CA GLY A 241 -30.41 1.50 -3.20
C GLY A 241 -29.68 0.86 -1.99
N VAL A 242 -28.36 0.89 -1.93
CA VAL A 242 -27.62 0.40 -0.76
C VAL A 242 -27.73 1.41 0.38
N ARG A 243 -28.09 0.94 1.57
CA ARG A 243 -28.34 1.81 2.74
C ARG A 243 -27.03 2.36 3.29
N ALA A 244 -26.99 3.67 3.55
CA ALA A 244 -25.93 4.30 4.34
C ALA A 244 -26.05 3.92 5.83
N HIS A 245 -24.91 3.84 6.51
CA HIS A 245 -24.84 3.58 7.95
C HIS A 245 -24.41 4.84 8.72
N PRO A 246 -24.55 4.88 10.05
CA PRO A 246 -23.98 5.94 10.86
C PRO A 246 -22.48 6.09 10.61
N THR A 247 -21.99 7.32 10.69
CA THR A 247 -20.54 7.59 10.55
C THR A 247 -19.75 6.79 11.59
N PRO A 248 -18.71 6.04 11.19
CA PRO A 248 -17.87 5.33 12.13
C PRO A 248 -17.24 6.25 13.19
N PRO A 249 -16.94 5.74 14.39
CA PRO A 249 -16.30 6.52 15.44
C PRO A 249 -14.91 7.00 14.99
N PRO A 250 -14.45 8.18 15.48
CA PRO A 250 -13.11 8.68 15.17
C PRO A 250 -12.04 7.78 15.76
N ILE A 251 -10.89 7.72 15.08
CA ILE A 251 -9.72 6.98 15.56
C ILE A 251 -8.93 7.88 16.52
N ALA A 252 -8.63 7.35 17.69
CA ALA A 252 -7.78 8.01 18.69
C ALA A 252 -6.38 7.38 18.68
N CYS A 253 -5.40 8.14 18.24
CA CYS A 253 -3.99 7.77 18.32
C CYS A 253 -3.15 9.02 18.54
N GLU A 254 -2.46 9.10 19.65
CA GLU A 254 -1.57 10.20 19.93
C GLU A 254 -0.22 9.95 19.28
N TYR A 255 0.14 10.78 18.29
CA TYR A 255 1.47 10.75 17.70
C TYR A 255 2.47 11.41 18.62
N ARG A 256 3.35 10.61 19.19
CA ARG A 256 4.51 11.08 19.93
C ARG A 256 5.75 10.37 19.40
N LEU A 257 6.85 11.10 19.26
CA LEU A 257 8.15 10.48 19.14
C LEU A 257 8.39 9.64 20.40
N SER A 258 9.09 8.51 20.28
CA SER A 258 9.30 7.59 21.39
C SER A 258 9.92 8.30 22.60
N PRO A 259 9.57 7.93 23.85
CA PRO A 259 10.13 8.53 25.04
C PRO A 259 11.60 8.14 25.34
N GLY A 260 12.26 7.43 24.44
CA GLY A 260 13.66 6.99 24.58
C GLY A 260 13.95 5.76 23.76
N PRO A 261 15.24 5.39 23.59
CA PRO A 261 15.64 4.23 22.81
C PRO A 261 15.14 2.95 23.47
N GLN A 262 14.65 2.03 22.64
CA GLN A 262 14.24 0.70 23.09
C GLN A 262 15.13 -0.34 22.42
N HIS A 263 15.66 -1.26 23.22
CA HIS A 263 16.43 -2.40 22.71
C HIS A 263 15.69 -3.69 23.02
N ARG A 264 15.48 -4.51 22.01
CA ARG A 264 14.77 -5.78 22.11
C ARG A 264 15.61 -6.90 21.50
N THR A 265 15.46 -8.09 22.05
CA THR A 265 15.99 -9.32 21.42
C THR A 265 14.81 -10.25 21.17
N LEU A 266 14.69 -10.70 19.93
CA LEU A 266 13.73 -11.71 19.51
C LEU A 266 14.50 -12.99 19.22
N THR A 267 14.05 -14.12 19.75
CA THR A 267 14.58 -15.44 19.40
C THR A 267 13.65 -16.10 18.40
N ASP A 268 14.11 -16.27 17.18
CA ASP A 268 13.33 -16.89 16.11
C ASP A 268 13.88 -18.30 15.82
N ARG A 269 13.04 -19.31 16.05
CA ARG A 269 13.40 -20.72 15.86
C ARG A 269 13.53 -21.12 14.39
N HIS A 270 13.00 -20.32 13.47
CA HIS A 270 12.99 -20.58 12.04
C HIS A 270 14.08 -19.80 11.30
N ALA A 271 14.58 -18.73 11.89
CA ALA A 271 15.69 -17.98 11.33
C ALA A 271 17.00 -18.78 11.37
N ASN A 272 17.72 -18.79 10.25
CA ASN A 272 19.03 -19.42 10.15
C ASN A 272 20.17 -18.43 10.44
N LEU A 273 19.94 -17.15 10.29
CA LEU A 273 20.92 -16.07 10.44
C LEU A 273 20.35 -14.99 11.36
N PRO A 274 21.19 -14.27 12.08
CA PRO A 274 20.73 -13.11 12.84
C PRO A 274 20.26 -11.99 11.89
N ALA A 275 19.24 -11.23 12.35
CA ALA A 275 18.88 -9.97 11.71
C ALA A 275 18.99 -8.82 12.72
N VAL A 276 19.27 -7.64 12.21
CA VAL A 276 19.27 -6.38 12.96
C VAL A 276 18.26 -5.45 12.33
N VAL A 277 17.42 -4.87 13.16
CA VAL A 277 16.35 -3.97 12.73
C VAL A 277 16.39 -2.69 13.55
N ARG A 278 16.28 -1.56 12.88
CA ARG A 278 16.08 -0.25 13.49
C ARG A 278 14.78 0.34 12.98
N MET A 279 13.89 0.67 13.87
CA MET A 279 12.60 1.27 13.55
C MET A 279 12.50 2.67 14.12
N TYR A 280 12.05 3.59 13.30
CA TYR A 280 11.84 4.99 13.67
C TYR A 280 10.41 5.39 13.38
N ARG A 281 9.77 6.11 14.30
CA ARG A 281 8.47 6.71 14.00
C ARG A 281 8.64 7.82 12.98
N VAL A 282 7.80 7.78 11.97
CA VAL A 282 7.71 8.84 10.95
C VAL A 282 6.31 9.46 10.98
N PRO A 283 6.11 10.67 10.44
CA PRO A 283 4.82 11.32 10.47
C PRO A 283 3.79 10.62 9.58
N PRO A 284 2.50 11.00 9.67
CA PRO A 284 1.47 10.61 8.73
C PRO A 284 1.85 10.94 7.28
N HIS A 285 1.28 10.21 6.31
CA HIS A 285 1.64 10.34 4.90
C HIS A 285 1.41 11.75 4.31
N ASP A 286 0.42 12.50 4.80
CA ASP A 286 0.13 13.87 4.34
C ASP A 286 1.03 14.95 4.93
N ASP A 287 2.04 14.58 5.73
CA ASP A 287 3.00 15.52 6.31
C ASP A 287 3.90 16.15 5.23
N PRO A 288 4.26 17.44 5.36
CA PRO A 288 5.18 18.11 4.43
C PRO A 288 6.55 17.46 4.30
N ASP A 289 6.99 16.69 5.31
CA ASP A 289 8.28 16.01 5.32
C ASP A 289 8.28 14.68 4.51
N THR A 290 7.11 14.17 4.10
CA THR A 290 6.97 12.90 3.38
C THR A 290 7.80 12.80 2.10
N PRO A 291 7.85 13.81 1.21
CA PRO A 291 8.69 13.72 0.01
C PRO A 291 10.18 13.55 0.34
N ALA A 292 10.68 14.27 1.33
CA ALA A 292 12.08 14.16 1.74
C ALA A 292 12.39 12.81 2.40
N LEU A 293 11.46 12.28 3.20
CA LEU A 293 11.57 10.92 3.77
C LEU A 293 11.52 9.84 2.69
N GLY A 294 10.67 9.97 1.68
CA GLY A 294 10.61 9.05 0.55
C GLY A 294 11.92 8.99 -0.23
N LEU A 295 12.51 10.15 -0.56
CA LEU A 295 13.82 10.18 -1.24
C LEU A 295 14.96 9.69 -0.33
N LEU A 296 14.91 9.97 0.97
CA LEU A 296 15.85 9.42 1.95
C LEU A 296 15.80 7.88 1.95
N ASN A 297 14.61 7.31 1.94
CA ASN A 297 14.43 5.85 1.86
C ASN A 297 15.11 5.26 0.61
N ILE A 298 14.91 5.87 -0.55
CA ILE A 298 15.53 5.46 -1.82
C ILE A 298 17.05 5.55 -1.74
N ILE A 299 17.61 6.67 -1.26
CA ILE A 299 19.06 6.88 -1.15
C ILE A 299 19.68 5.84 -0.21
N LEU A 300 19.03 5.61 0.94
CA LEU A 300 19.59 4.76 1.98
C LEU A 300 19.50 3.28 1.63
N GLY A 301 18.38 2.81 1.04
CA GLY A 301 18.09 1.38 0.95
C GLY A 301 17.64 0.83 -0.40
N ASP A 302 17.28 1.66 -1.38
CA ASP A 302 16.71 1.13 -2.61
C ASP A 302 17.76 0.82 -3.67
N GLY A 303 17.75 -0.45 -4.09
CA GLY A 303 18.62 -0.97 -5.13
C GLY A 303 20.07 -1.17 -4.70
N GLU A 304 20.83 -1.80 -5.60
CA GLU A 304 22.22 -2.24 -5.35
C GLU A 304 23.23 -1.10 -5.14
N SER A 305 22.91 0.10 -5.58
CA SER A 305 23.77 1.28 -5.44
C SER A 305 23.31 2.21 -4.30
N SER A 306 22.40 1.75 -3.46
CA SER A 306 22.02 2.46 -2.21
C SER A 306 23.17 2.44 -1.19
N ARG A 307 23.16 3.42 -0.27
CA ARG A 307 24.25 3.55 0.71
C ARG A 307 24.47 2.29 1.54
N LEU A 308 23.40 1.72 2.08
CA LEU A 308 23.50 0.49 2.88
C LEU A 308 23.98 -0.69 2.07
N ASN A 309 23.51 -0.86 0.84
CA ASN A 309 23.95 -1.96 0.00
C ASN A 309 25.47 -1.84 -0.31
N VAL A 310 25.90 -0.67 -0.73
CA VAL A 310 27.31 -0.43 -1.04
C VAL A 310 28.19 -0.58 0.20
N ALA A 311 27.80 0.03 1.33
CA ALA A 311 28.62 0.02 2.54
C ALA A 311 28.62 -1.34 3.25
N VAL A 312 27.44 -1.90 3.51
CA VAL A 312 27.25 -3.03 4.43
C VAL A 312 27.35 -4.36 3.70
N VAL A 313 26.72 -4.45 2.50
CA VAL A 313 26.71 -5.70 1.74
C VAL A 313 27.99 -5.87 0.90
N ARG A 314 28.34 -4.87 0.09
CA ARG A 314 29.44 -5.01 -0.87
C ARG A 314 30.82 -4.79 -0.26
N ARG A 315 31.01 -3.68 0.48
CA ARG A 315 32.32 -3.31 1.03
C ARG A 315 32.68 -4.12 2.28
N GLU A 316 31.79 -4.06 3.30
CA GLU A 316 32.03 -4.73 4.58
C GLU A 316 31.67 -6.22 4.58
N LYS A 317 30.84 -6.65 3.63
CA LYS A 317 30.32 -8.04 3.51
C LYS A 317 29.70 -8.52 4.83
N ALA A 318 29.10 -7.57 5.57
CA ALA A 318 28.53 -7.84 6.89
C ALA A 318 27.09 -8.35 6.84
N ALA A 319 26.35 -8.06 5.75
CA ALA A 319 25.00 -8.55 5.55
C ALA A 319 24.84 -9.29 4.22
N LEU A 320 23.94 -10.26 4.17
CA LEU A 320 23.44 -10.88 2.94
C LEU A 320 22.58 -9.91 2.14
N GLY A 321 21.80 -9.09 2.84
CA GLY A 321 20.92 -8.09 2.28
C GLY A 321 20.55 -7.03 3.31
N VAL A 322 20.20 -5.87 2.80
CA VAL A 322 19.69 -4.75 3.59
C VAL A 322 18.43 -4.21 2.93
N GLN A 323 17.50 -3.71 3.71
CA GLN A 323 16.26 -3.07 3.23
C GLN A 323 15.97 -1.84 4.07
N VAL A 324 15.42 -0.80 3.42
CA VAL A 324 14.82 0.34 4.09
C VAL A 324 13.41 0.51 3.56
N MET A 325 12.45 0.63 4.43
CA MET A 325 11.03 0.69 4.07
C MET A 325 10.32 1.70 4.97
N ILE A 326 9.45 2.50 4.37
CA ILE A 326 8.48 3.30 5.10
C ILE A 326 7.15 2.59 5.02
N ASN A 327 6.58 2.21 6.17
CA ASN A 327 5.31 1.48 6.26
C ASN A 327 5.27 0.28 5.32
N PRO A 328 5.93 -0.84 5.64
CA PRO A 328 6.20 -1.95 4.71
C PRO A 328 4.97 -2.56 4.02
N TYR A 329 3.78 -2.40 4.59
CA TYR A 329 2.55 -2.96 4.02
C TYR A 329 1.71 -1.94 3.27
N ASP A 330 1.56 -0.73 3.83
CA ASP A 330 0.82 0.36 3.20
C ASP A 330 1.11 1.69 3.90
N VAL A 331 0.80 2.80 3.24
CA VAL A 331 0.85 4.13 3.87
C VAL A 331 -0.18 4.25 4.98
N ARG A 332 0.03 5.22 5.89
CA ARG A 332 -0.83 5.41 7.06
C ARG A 332 -1.32 6.85 7.16
N ARG A 333 -2.59 6.98 7.55
CA ARG A 333 -3.17 8.28 7.96
C ARG A 333 -2.68 8.71 9.33
N GLY A 334 -2.30 7.75 10.16
CA GLY A 334 -1.65 7.98 11.43
C GLY A 334 -0.13 7.90 11.31
N PRO A 335 0.56 7.84 12.47
CA PRO A 335 2.02 7.77 12.50
C PRO A 335 2.52 6.51 11.80
N GLY A 336 3.57 6.67 11.00
CA GLY A 336 4.24 5.60 10.28
C GLY A 336 5.49 5.08 10.98
N VAL A 337 6.11 4.09 10.32
CA VAL A 337 7.40 3.51 10.73
C VAL A 337 8.36 3.49 9.55
N LEU A 338 9.55 4.05 9.72
CA LEU A 338 10.68 3.78 8.84
C LEU A 338 11.50 2.65 9.46
N LEU A 339 11.67 1.59 8.70
CA LEU A 339 12.40 0.38 9.06
C LEU A 339 13.73 0.32 8.30
N VAL A 340 14.82 0.06 9.01
CA VAL A 340 16.15 -0.31 8.46
C VAL A 340 16.44 -1.74 8.92
N LEU A 341 16.53 -2.67 7.97
CA LEU A 341 16.76 -4.09 8.22
C LEU A 341 18.09 -4.53 7.58
N GLY A 342 18.87 -5.32 8.30
CA GLY A 342 20.01 -6.07 7.77
C GLY A 342 19.97 -7.52 8.24
N ILE A 343 20.12 -8.48 7.31
CA ILE A 343 20.31 -9.89 7.64
C ILE A 343 21.81 -10.16 7.64
N ALA A 344 22.35 -10.55 8.80
CA ALA A 344 23.79 -10.75 8.97
C ALA A 344 24.32 -11.85 8.02
N ASN A 345 25.52 -11.65 7.49
CA ASN A 345 26.21 -12.73 6.78
C ASN A 345 26.69 -13.81 7.78
N GLN A 346 26.94 -15.00 7.28
CA GLN A 346 27.37 -16.12 8.12
C GLN A 346 28.63 -15.76 8.93
N GLY A 347 28.58 -15.99 10.25
CA GLY A 347 29.69 -15.71 11.15
C GLY A 347 29.87 -14.24 11.54
N VAL A 348 29.02 -13.34 11.06
CA VAL A 348 29.06 -11.93 11.45
C VAL A 348 28.30 -11.72 12.76
N ASP A 349 28.93 -11.01 13.70
CA ASP A 349 28.29 -10.60 14.94
C ASP A 349 27.17 -9.57 14.64
N PRO A 350 25.94 -9.78 15.10
CA PRO A 350 24.86 -8.80 14.99
C PRO A 350 25.23 -7.41 15.51
N ALA A 351 26.06 -7.31 16.55
CA ALA A 351 26.51 -6.02 17.08
C ALA A 351 27.39 -5.25 16.08
N LYS A 352 28.20 -5.97 15.29
CA LYS A 352 28.96 -5.34 14.19
C LYS A 352 28.01 -4.85 13.11
N LEU A 353 27.04 -5.65 12.71
CA LEU A 353 26.04 -5.25 11.70
C LEU A 353 25.26 -4.04 12.18
N ASP A 354 24.79 -4.03 13.44
CA ASP A 354 24.07 -2.91 14.03
C ASP A 354 24.89 -1.61 13.97
N SER A 355 26.15 -1.67 14.33
CA SER A 355 27.08 -0.52 14.28
C SER A 355 27.27 0.02 12.85
N LEU A 356 27.28 -0.86 11.86
CA LEU A 356 27.39 -0.47 10.45
C LEU A 356 26.09 0.20 9.93
N LEU A 357 24.94 -0.36 10.26
CA LEU A 357 23.64 0.25 9.92
C LEU A 357 23.48 1.62 10.58
N ALA A 358 23.81 1.71 11.90
CA ALA A 358 23.77 2.97 12.63
C ALA A 358 24.66 4.05 12.00
N ARG A 359 25.87 3.70 11.61
CA ARG A 359 26.80 4.63 10.98
C ARG A 359 26.27 5.24 9.69
N GLU A 360 25.67 4.44 8.83
CA GLU A 360 25.10 4.92 7.56
C GLU A 360 23.85 5.81 7.81
N VAL A 361 22.99 5.43 8.76
CA VAL A 361 21.86 6.27 9.20
C VAL A 361 22.34 7.60 9.76
N ASP A 362 23.35 7.58 10.64
CA ASP A 362 23.92 8.80 11.24
C ASP A 362 24.60 9.68 10.18
N SER A 363 25.16 9.09 9.13
CA SER A 363 25.71 9.87 8.02
C SER A 363 24.66 10.72 7.30
N MET A 364 23.42 10.22 7.20
CA MET A 364 22.29 10.97 6.62
C MET A 364 21.88 12.18 7.49
N ARG A 365 22.10 12.09 8.80
CA ARG A 365 21.76 13.17 9.77
C ARG A 365 22.80 14.28 9.79
N THR A 366 24.06 13.96 9.54
CA THR A 366 25.21 14.84 9.76
C THR A 366 25.81 15.41 8.50
N THR A 367 25.62 14.74 7.35
CA THR A 367 26.25 15.10 6.09
C THR A 367 25.22 15.18 4.98
N ASN A 368 25.27 16.21 4.16
CA ASN A 368 24.43 16.30 2.97
C ASN A 368 24.72 15.15 2.00
N VAL A 369 23.66 14.65 1.38
CA VAL A 369 23.78 13.69 0.28
C VAL A 369 24.45 14.33 -0.91
N ALA A 370 25.23 13.53 -1.67
CA ALA A 370 25.85 14.03 -2.89
C ALA A 370 24.79 14.38 -3.94
N PRO A 371 25.04 15.40 -4.79
CA PRO A 371 24.09 15.79 -5.83
C PRO A 371 23.66 14.62 -6.72
N GLU A 372 24.58 13.73 -7.05
CA GLU A 372 24.35 12.55 -7.91
C GLU A 372 23.44 11.52 -7.22
N GLU A 373 23.58 11.34 -5.91
CA GLU A 373 22.68 10.45 -5.12
C GLU A 373 21.26 10.98 -5.10
N LEU A 374 21.10 12.28 -4.87
CA LEU A 374 19.79 12.94 -4.84
C LEU A 374 19.13 12.89 -6.22
N GLU A 375 19.86 13.23 -7.28
CA GLU A 375 19.33 13.19 -8.65
C GLU A 375 18.93 11.76 -9.05
N LYS A 376 19.74 10.74 -8.70
CA LYS A 376 19.39 9.35 -8.89
C LYS A 376 18.08 9.00 -8.17
N ALA A 377 17.92 9.39 -6.90
CA ALA A 377 16.71 9.09 -6.14
C ALA A 377 15.46 9.74 -6.77
N LYS A 378 15.58 11.01 -7.21
CA LYS A 378 14.52 11.69 -7.95
C LYS A 378 14.15 10.99 -9.26
N ASN A 379 15.13 10.47 -9.99
CA ASN A 379 14.89 9.74 -11.23
C ASN A 379 14.23 8.38 -10.99
N LEU A 380 14.62 7.67 -9.93
CA LEU A 380 13.96 6.42 -9.52
C LEU A 380 12.51 6.67 -9.12
N PHE A 381 12.26 7.70 -8.31
CA PHE A 381 10.90 8.09 -7.93
C PHE A 381 10.06 8.47 -9.16
N ARG A 382 10.62 9.29 -10.08
CA ARG A 382 9.93 9.66 -11.33
C ARG A 382 9.55 8.44 -12.18
N ALA A 383 10.47 7.48 -12.30
CA ALA A 383 10.23 6.25 -13.07
C ALA A 383 9.11 5.42 -12.42
N ASP A 384 9.11 5.30 -11.11
CA ASP A 384 8.07 4.58 -10.36
C ASP A 384 6.72 5.29 -10.47
N PHE A 385 6.69 6.60 -10.29
CA PHE A 385 5.50 7.45 -10.45
C PHE A 385 4.81 7.28 -11.82
N VAL A 386 5.57 7.09 -12.89
CA VAL A 386 5.00 6.83 -14.22
C VAL A 386 4.53 5.37 -14.32
N ARG A 387 5.37 4.43 -13.90
CA ARG A 387 5.12 2.98 -14.04
C ARG A 387 3.86 2.53 -13.29
N THR A 388 3.62 3.01 -12.08
CA THR A 388 2.43 2.66 -11.28
C THR A 388 1.13 3.07 -11.97
N ARG A 389 1.17 4.03 -12.89
CA ARG A 389 0.02 4.59 -13.61
C ARG A 389 -0.21 4.02 -15.01
N GLU A 390 0.61 3.07 -15.45
CA GLU A 390 0.50 2.49 -16.80
C GLU A 390 -0.71 1.58 -16.96
N THR A 391 -1.08 0.83 -15.91
CA THR A 391 -2.21 -0.11 -15.95
C THR A 391 -3.51 0.54 -15.47
N SER A 392 -4.66 -0.02 -15.86
CA SER A 392 -5.96 0.42 -15.38
C SER A 392 -6.10 0.23 -13.86
N LEU A 393 -5.60 -0.89 -13.33
CA LEU A 393 -5.59 -1.14 -11.88
C LEU A 393 -4.66 -0.17 -11.16
N GLY A 394 -3.43 0.03 -11.63
CA GLY A 394 -2.50 0.97 -11.00
C GLY A 394 -3.06 2.39 -10.94
N ARG A 395 -3.74 2.86 -12.00
CA ARG A 395 -4.44 4.16 -11.95
C ARG A 395 -5.58 4.18 -10.93
N ALA A 396 -6.31 3.07 -10.80
CA ALA A 396 -7.39 2.97 -9.80
C ALA A 396 -6.83 3.03 -8.38
N GLU A 397 -5.79 2.27 -8.08
CA GLU A 397 -5.10 2.27 -6.79
C GLU A 397 -4.50 3.64 -6.45
N GLU A 398 -3.84 4.31 -7.42
CA GLU A 398 -3.33 5.67 -7.23
C GLU A 398 -4.44 6.67 -6.88
N LEU A 399 -5.57 6.62 -7.59
CA LEU A 399 -6.72 7.48 -7.30
C LEU A 399 -7.29 7.23 -5.89
N GLN A 400 -7.36 5.97 -5.46
CA GLN A 400 -7.75 5.61 -4.09
C GLN A 400 -6.74 6.13 -3.07
N HIS A 401 -5.45 5.97 -3.34
CA HIS A 401 -4.35 6.40 -2.49
C HIS A 401 -4.42 7.92 -2.24
N TYR A 402 -4.52 8.70 -3.32
CA TYR A 402 -4.63 10.16 -3.19
C TYR A 402 -5.93 10.60 -2.52
N GLN A 403 -7.04 9.86 -2.77
CA GLN A 403 -8.31 10.14 -2.11
C GLN A 403 -8.25 9.87 -0.60
N MET A 404 -7.54 8.85 -0.16
CA MET A 404 -7.53 8.42 1.24
C MET A 404 -6.41 9.06 2.06
N PHE A 405 -5.21 9.21 1.52
CA PHE A 405 -4.00 9.51 2.28
C PHE A 405 -3.42 10.90 2.03
N HIS A 406 -3.88 11.62 1.02
CA HIS A 406 -3.46 12.97 0.72
C HIS A 406 -4.49 14.01 1.17
N ARG A 407 -4.08 15.28 1.25
CA ARG A 407 -4.98 16.40 1.61
C ARG A 407 -6.04 16.63 0.54
N SER A 408 -5.71 16.33 -0.70
CA SER A 408 -6.60 16.50 -1.85
C SER A 408 -6.29 15.50 -2.94
N LEU A 409 -7.34 14.92 -3.53
CA LEU A 409 -7.20 14.08 -4.73
C LEU A 409 -6.50 14.81 -5.88
N ALA A 410 -6.60 16.15 -5.95
CA ALA A 410 -5.94 16.93 -7.00
C ALA A 410 -4.41 16.87 -6.95
N GLU A 411 -3.82 16.51 -5.82
CA GLU A 411 -2.37 16.33 -5.67
C GLU A 411 -1.82 15.23 -6.56
N ILE A 412 -2.65 14.27 -7.00
CA ILE A 412 -2.24 13.15 -7.86
C ILE A 412 -1.44 13.56 -9.11
N ASN A 413 -1.71 14.74 -9.65
CA ASN A 413 -1.05 15.26 -10.84
C ASN A 413 0.06 16.28 -10.56
N THR A 414 0.29 16.65 -9.31
CA THR A 414 1.28 17.66 -8.90
C THR A 414 2.28 17.18 -7.86
N ASP A 415 2.06 16.01 -7.26
CA ASP A 415 2.89 15.50 -6.18
C ASP A 415 4.33 15.19 -6.62
N LEU A 416 4.53 14.77 -7.87
CA LEU A 416 5.85 14.59 -8.45
C LEU A 416 6.72 15.84 -8.27
N ASP A 417 6.16 17.03 -8.47
CA ASP A 417 6.90 18.29 -8.35
C ASP A 417 7.41 18.52 -6.91
N ARG A 418 6.65 18.07 -5.90
CA ARG A 418 7.06 18.14 -4.49
C ARG A 418 8.30 17.30 -4.21
N TYR A 419 8.37 16.09 -4.78
CA TYR A 419 9.54 15.22 -4.67
C TYR A 419 10.73 15.79 -5.44
N LEU A 420 10.51 16.33 -6.64
CA LEU A 420 11.58 16.90 -7.45
C LEU A 420 12.15 18.21 -6.84
N ALA A 421 11.36 18.93 -6.04
CA ALA A 421 11.80 20.14 -5.35
C ALA A 421 12.66 19.87 -4.10
N VAL A 422 12.70 18.63 -3.59
CA VAL A 422 13.47 18.27 -2.38
C VAL A 422 14.96 18.57 -2.57
N THR A 423 15.58 19.16 -1.55
CA THR A 423 17.02 19.51 -1.51
C THR A 423 17.81 18.56 -0.62
N ALA A 424 19.14 18.57 -0.72
CA ALA A 424 20.02 17.81 0.16
C ALA A 424 19.90 18.27 1.64
N ASP A 425 19.61 19.55 1.88
CA ASP A 425 19.34 20.07 3.22
C ASP A 425 18.02 19.55 3.79
N ASP A 426 16.98 19.35 2.96
CA ASP A 426 15.72 18.72 3.39
C ASP A 426 15.95 17.27 3.82
N ILE A 427 16.71 16.50 3.05
CA ILE A 427 17.09 15.12 3.41
C ILE A 427 17.78 15.09 4.76
N ARG A 428 18.82 15.93 4.97
CA ARG A 428 19.53 16.01 6.25
C ARG A 428 18.62 16.46 7.39
N ARG A 429 17.76 17.43 7.16
CA ARG A 429 16.80 17.93 8.16
C ARG A 429 15.84 16.84 8.63
N VAL A 430 15.22 16.11 7.71
CA VAL A 430 14.28 15.02 8.08
C VAL A 430 15.01 13.84 8.72
N ALA A 431 16.20 13.49 8.25
CA ALA A 431 17.04 12.50 8.91
C ALA A 431 17.36 12.90 10.35
N GLY A 432 17.78 14.16 10.58
CA GLY A 432 18.03 14.69 11.91
C GLY A 432 16.81 14.70 12.84
N LYS A 433 15.62 14.97 12.27
CA LYS A 433 14.36 15.02 13.02
C LYS A 433 13.82 13.65 13.42
N TYR A 434 13.88 12.68 12.52
CA TYR A 434 13.19 11.41 12.69
C TYR A 434 14.10 10.22 13.00
N LEU A 435 15.34 10.22 12.50
CA LEU A 435 16.24 9.06 12.61
C LEU A 435 17.22 9.17 13.80
N ASP A 436 16.85 9.93 14.83
CA ASP A 436 17.65 10.01 16.05
C ASP A 436 17.58 8.68 16.83
N ALA A 437 18.74 8.20 17.31
CA ALA A 437 18.84 6.97 18.08
C ALA A 437 17.96 6.99 19.34
N VAL A 438 17.66 8.16 19.92
CA VAL A 438 16.75 8.28 21.07
C VAL A 438 15.29 7.92 20.72
N ASN A 439 14.95 7.92 19.44
CA ASN A 439 13.61 7.57 18.93
C ASN A 439 13.57 6.15 18.34
N ALA A 440 14.71 5.43 18.34
CA ALA A 440 14.82 4.12 17.73
C ALA A 440 14.23 3.01 18.61
N VAL A 441 13.56 2.06 17.96
CA VAL A 441 13.34 0.72 18.50
C VAL A 441 14.30 -0.21 17.77
N ASP A 442 15.37 -0.61 18.47
CA ASP A 442 16.40 -1.50 17.94
C ASP A 442 16.06 -2.95 18.31
N VAL A 443 16.10 -3.84 17.34
CA VAL A 443 15.77 -5.25 17.51
C VAL A 443 16.89 -6.11 16.96
N ILE A 444 17.39 -7.03 17.77
CA ILE A 444 18.28 -8.10 17.32
C ILE A 444 17.47 -9.39 17.28
N VAL A 445 17.28 -9.94 16.10
CA VAL A 445 16.69 -11.28 15.93
C VAL A 445 17.82 -12.30 15.96
N ARG A 446 17.73 -13.27 16.88
CA ARG A 446 18.71 -14.34 17.02
C ARG A 446 18.10 -15.68 16.61
N PRO A 447 18.81 -16.51 15.84
CA PRO A 447 18.40 -17.88 15.57
C PRO A 447 18.19 -18.66 16.88
N GLY A 448 17.09 -19.39 16.97
CA GLY A 448 16.86 -20.33 18.08
C GLY A 448 17.74 -21.58 17.96
N ALA A 449 17.86 -22.35 19.03
CA ALA A 449 18.70 -23.53 19.11
C ALA A 449 18.33 -24.67 18.12
N GLY A 450 17.25 -24.54 17.36
CA GLY A 450 16.82 -25.50 16.32
C GLY A 450 17.27 -25.18 14.89
N GLY A 451 17.80 -23.96 14.62
CA GLY A 451 18.15 -23.49 13.27
C GLY A 451 19.50 -24.02 12.72
N ALA A 452 20.34 -24.60 13.56
CA ALA A 452 21.60 -25.19 13.16
C ALA A 452 21.43 -26.68 12.75
N LYS A 453 20.66 -26.97 11.68
CA LYS A 453 20.85 -28.27 11.01
C LYS A 453 22.15 -28.23 10.25
N SER A 454 23.12 -28.96 10.76
CA SER A 454 24.42 -29.25 10.17
C SER A 454 24.25 -29.65 8.69
N THR A 455 24.83 -28.87 7.78
CA THR A 455 25.36 -29.41 6.53
C THR A 455 26.64 -30.18 6.89
N GLY A 456 26.47 -31.36 7.45
CA GLY A 456 27.51 -32.29 7.78
C GLY A 456 27.27 -33.58 7.04
N GLY A 457 28.08 -33.82 6.00
CA GLY A 457 28.62 -35.09 5.57
C GLY A 457 27.60 -36.16 5.15
N GLY A 458 27.65 -36.46 3.89
CA GLY A 458 27.24 -37.74 3.30
C GLY A 458 28.21 -38.03 2.16
N GLU A 459 29.01 -39.00 2.39
CA GLU A 459 29.94 -39.61 1.45
C GLU A 459 29.33 -39.98 0.09
#